data_ceafbd091c96d0821d61dbcbf311e39b
#
_entry.id   ceafbd091c96d0821d61dbcbf311e39b
#
_cell.length_a   1.000
_cell.length_b   1.000
_cell.length_c   1.000
_cell.angle_alpha   90.00
_cell.angle_beta   90.00
_cell.angle_gamma   90.00
#
_symmetry.space_group_name_H-M   'P 1'
#
loop_
_entity.id
_entity.type
_entity.pdbx_description
1 polymer ?
#
loop_
_entity_poly.entity_id
_entity_poly.type
_entity_poly.pdbx_seq_one_letter_code
_entity_poly.pdbx_strand_id
1 'polypeptide(L)'
;MTDWKPIPRPSPSKSHRMLTLLGPRHRYCDGIGRRSFLQIGGLACAGGFTLADIARAEAVAASAGRKLPWKSVIMVYLSGGLPHQDTFDLKPHAPKEIRGELNPIATNVPGIEISELLPQLAQCADKYSLIRSVVGQRDEHSSFQSVTGYTMDETKRDGRPSFGSMIARVQGPTDPLTPPFIDLFPTMQHRPYNSPNAGSLGASFNPVKADGEDIASMRLRYIEAQQFGRRRDLLEQLDAFRTAADRVGAMSQNYQRAFDVLASSKLVEALDVEKEDPLVRARYGKGSAKHLGDGGPLWNDQLLMARRLVEVGVRVVTVAYGFWDTHGNNFGHLKQHLPTFDTGLSALIEDLSARGLDQDVLVVVWGEFGRTPKINKDAGRDHWAPVQTALIAGGGVKTGQVIGSTDASAGYAATRPVHYRDVLATIYQNVGIDPHQFVRDANDRPIPILPEDARPVRELF
;
A
#
# COMPACT_ATOMS: atom_id res chain seq x y z
N MET A 1 30.93 -69.22 -23.79
CA MET A 1 32.10 -68.34 -23.97
C MET A 1 31.53 -67.11 -24.72
N THR A 2 31.15 -66.09 -24.02
CA THR A 2 30.63 -64.84 -24.58
C THR A 2 31.48 -63.73 -24.06
N ASP A 3 32.24 -63.17 -25.00
CA ASP A 3 33.16 -62.05 -24.77
C ASP A 3 32.40 -60.79 -24.34
N TRP A 4 32.68 -60.30 -23.15
CA TRP A 4 32.20 -59.06 -22.63
C TRP A 4 33.25 -57.95 -22.85
N LYS A 5 32.99 -57.01 -23.76
CA LYS A 5 33.83 -55.82 -23.98
C LYS A 5 33.37 -54.69 -23.04
N PRO A 6 34.27 -54.03 -22.30
CA PRO A 6 33.91 -52.93 -21.43
C PRO A 6 33.66 -51.63 -22.20
N ILE A 7 32.62 -50.90 -21.81
CA ILE A 7 32.25 -49.59 -22.34
C ILE A 7 33.28 -48.53 -21.87
N PRO A 8 33.80 -47.65 -22.74
CA PRO A 8 34.73 -46.60 -22.34
C PRO A 8 34.04 -45.53 -21.49
N ARG A 9 34.68 -45.14 -20.37
CA ARG A 9 34.25 -44.04 -19.51
C ARG A 9 34.42 -42.70 -20.24
N PRO A 10 33.47 -41.74 -20.12
CA PRO A 10 33.64 -40.40 -20.67
C PRO A 10 34.76 -39.68 -19.95
N SER A 11 35.55 -38.90 -20.71
CA SER A 11 36.63 -38.07 -20.20
C SER A 11 36.11 -36.97 -19.28
N PRO A 12 36.84 -36.57 -18.22
CA PRO A 12 36.42 -35.53 -17.33
C PRO A 12 36.41 -34.16 -18.04
N SER A 13 35.25 -33.49 -18.07
CA SER A 13 35.12 -32.11 -18.50
C SER A 13 36.00 -31.21 -17.63
N LYS A 14 36.68 -30.27 -18.26
CA LYS A 14 37.55 -29.28 -17.61
C LYS A 14 36.74 -28.53 -16.55
N SER A 15 36.92 -28.89 -15.27
CA SER A 15 36.43 -28.14 -14.14
C SER A 15 37.20 -26.81 -14.07
N HIS A 16 36.52 -25.71 -14.21
CA HIS A 16 37.07 -24.41 -13.82
C HIS A 16 37.44 -24.48 -12.35
N ARG A 17 38.75 -24.44 -12.06
CA ARG A 17 39.26 -24.39 -10.69
C ARG A 17 38.91 -23.02 -10.09
N MET A 18 37.87 -22.98 -9.26
CA MET A 18 37.58 -21.85 -8.39
C MET A 18 38.60 -21.84 -7.26
N LEU A 19 39.22 -20.69 -7.02
CA LEU A 19 40.12 -20.48 -5.88
C LEU A 19 39.32 -20.64 -4.58
N THR A 20 39.61 -21.64 -3.79
CA THR A 20 38.93 -21.91 -2.53
C THR A 20 39.91 -21.67 -1.38
N LEU A 21 39.66 -20.63 -0.57
CA LEU A 21 40.39 -20.35 0.66
C LEU A 21 39.69 -21.07 1.83
N LEU A 22 40.37 -22.05 2.42
CA LEU A 22 39.86 -22.84 3.55
C LEU A 22 40.33 -22.19 4.87
N GLY A 23 39.41 -21.60 5.62
CA GLY A 23 39.59 -21.13 7.00
C GLY A 23 38.84 -22.02 8.01
N PRO A 24 39.10 -21.87 9.33
CA PRO A 24 38.42 -22.66 10.35
C PRO A 24 36.88 -22.40 10.34
N ARG A 25 36.13 -23.48 10.58
CA ARG A 25 34.65 -23.45 10.56
C ARG A 25 34.13 -22.75 11.82
N HIS A 26 33.65 -21.49 11.68
CA HIS A 26 32.80 -20.83 12.67
C HIS A 26 31.38 -20.70 12.10
N ARG A 27 30.38 -21.09 12.89
CA ARG A 27 28.96 -20.84 12.60
C ARG A 27 28.54 -19.57 13.34
N TYR A 28 27.98 -18.61 12.63
CA TYR A 28 27.26 -17.46 13.21
C TYR A 28 25.80 -17.83 13.46
N CYS A 29 25.11 -17.11 14.33
CA CYS A 29 23.73 -17.36 14.73
C CYS A 29 22.71 -17.19 13.58
N ASP A 30 23.08 -16.58 12.47
CA ASP A 30 22.27 -16.37 11.24
C ASP A 30 22.37 -17.53 10.21
N GLY A 31 23.23 -18.52 10.48
CA GLY A 31 23.38 -19.71 9.64
C GLY A 31 24.15 -19.50 8.32
N ILE A 32 24.63 -18.30 8.00
CA ILE A 32 25.36 -18.00 6.75
C ILE A 32 26.84 -18.36 6.90
N GLY A 33 27.35 -19.21 6.03
CA GLY A 33 28.75 -19.62 6.04
C GLY A 33 29.65 -18.58 5.33
N ARG A 34 30.83 -18.25 5.92
CA ARG A 34 31.84 -17.37 5.30
C ARG A 34 32.18 -17.72 3.84
N ARG A 35 31.98 -18.95 3.45
CA ARG A 35 32.21 -19.44 2.08
C ARG A 35 31.28 -18.81 1.06
N SER A 36 30.01 -18.63 1.41
CA SER A 36 29.02 -17.97 0.56
C SER A 36 29.30 -16.48 0.43
N PHE A 37 29.75 -15.83 1.50
CA PHE A 37 30.13 -14.43 1.50
C PHE A 37 31.34 -14.16 0.60
N LEU A 38 32.39 -15.00 0.64
CA LEU A 38 33.58 -14.85 -0.20
C LEU A 38 33.33 -15.20 -1.67
N GLN A 39 32.41 -16.10 -1.97
CA GLN A 39 31.98 -16.39 -3.34
C GLN A 39 31.27 -15.19 -3.98
N ILE A 40 30.41 -14.50 -3.23
CA ILE A 40 29.73 -13.29 -3.67
C ILE A 40 30.71 -12.13 -3.83
N GLY A 41 31.63 -11.94 -2.86
CA GLY A 41 32.66 -10.89 -2.92
C GLY A 41 33.63 -11.04 -4.10
N GLY A 42 33.98 -12.28 -4.47
CA GLY A 42 34.83 -12.52 -5.64
C GLY A 42 34.18 -12.17 -6.98
N LEU A 43 32.87 -12.33 -7.09
CA LEU A 43 32.08 -11.92 -8.26
C LEU A 43 31.93 -10.40 -8.35
N ALA A 44 31.79 -9.71 -7.20
CA ALA A 44 31.67 -8.25 -7.14
C ALA A 44 32.91 -7.52 -7.66
N CYS A 45 34.12 -8.04 -7.35
CA CYS A 45 35.39 -7.47 -7.83
C CYS A 45 35.60 -7.65 -9.35
N ALA A 46 34.93 -8.60 -9.98
CA ALA A 46 35.08 -8.90 -11.41
C ALA A 46 34.05 -8.23 -12.33
N GLY A 47 32.93 -7.72 -11.79
CA GLY A 47 31.79 -7.27 -12.58
C GLY A 47 31.21 -5.89 -12.25
N GLY A 48 31.88 -5.07 -11.41
CA GLY A 48 31.39 -3.72 -11.09
C GLY A 48 30.15 -3.70 -10.18
N PHE A 49 29.82 -4.81 -9.51
CA PHE A 49 28.71 -4.86 -8.54
C PHE A 49 29.06 -4.07 -7.27
N THR A 50 28.12 -3.25 -6.84
CA THR A 50 28.24 -2.48 -5.59
C THR A 50 27.78 -3.31 -4.39
N LEU A 51 28.15 -2.89 -3.16
CA LEU A 51 27.61 -3.45 -1.91
C LEU A 51 26.08 -3.39 -1.87
N ALA A 52 25.49 -2.38 -2.51
CA ALA A 52 24.04 -2.26 -2.66
C ALA A 52 23.43 -3.37 -3.56
N ASP A 53 24.16 -3.81 -4.60
CA ASP A 53 23.70 -4.92 -5.46
C ASP A 53 23.81 -6.27 -4.75
N ILE A 54 24.80 -6.42 -3.87
CA ILE A 54 24.94 -7.60 -3.02
C ILE A 54 23.82 -7.64 -1.98
N ALA A 55 23.52 -6.52 -1.33
CA ALA A 55 22.40 -6.43 -0.38
C ALA A 55 21.04 -6.66 -1.07
N ARG A 56 20.85 -6.19 -2.32
CA ARG A 56 19.70 -6.53 -3.15
C ARG A 56 19.62 -8.02 -3.46
N ALA A 57 20.74 -8.62 -3.87
CA ALA A 57 20.79 -10.05 -4.19
C ALA A 57 20.53 -10.92 -2.95
N GLU A 58 21.01 -10.51 -1.78
CA GLU A 58 20.72 -11.19 -0.51
C GLU A 58 19.27 -11.00 -0.07
N ALA A 59 18.70 -9.81 -0.22
CA ALA A 59 17.28 -9.55 0.03
C ALA A 59 16.39 -10.36 -0.92
N VAL A 60 16.73 -10.41 -2.21
CA VAL A 60 16.06 -11.24 -3.23
C VAL A 60 16.22 -12.73 -2.94
N ALA A 61 17.40 -13.19 -2.52
CA ALA A 61 17.63 -14.59 -2.16
C ALA A 61 16.91 -14.98 -0.86
N ALA A 62 16.82 -14.06 0.11
CA ALA A 62 16.05 -14.25 1.34
C ALA A 62 14.54 -14.21 1.10
N SER A 63 14.10 -13.47 0.09
CA SER A 63 12.69 -13.34 -0.31
C SER A 63 12.25 -14.32 -1.38
N ALA A 64 13.18 -14.95 -2.09
CA ALA A 64 12.90 -15.96 -3.12
C ALA A 64 12.21 -17.19 -2.49
N GLY A 65 10.88 -17.13 -2.44
CA GLY A 65 10.02 -18.14 -1.86
C GLY A 65 9.13 -17.68 -0.70
N ARG A 66 9.22 -16.42 -0.26
CA ARG A 66 8.35 -15.90 0.78
C ARG A 66 6.99 -15.49 0.19
N LYS A 67 6.14 -16.49 0.01
CA LYS A 67 4.74 -16.27 -0.34
C LYS A 67 3.94 -16.10 0.95
N LEU A 68 3.20 -14.99 1.06
CA LEU A 68 2.25 -14.84 2.16
C LEU A 68 1.09 -15.83 1.95
N PRO A 69 0.61 -16.49 3.01
CA PRO A 69 -0.58 -17.35 2.90
C PRO A 69 -1.89 -16.53 2.79
N TRP A 70 -1.79 -15.23 2.65
CA TRP A 70 -2.92 -14.29 2.50
C TRP A 70 -2.59 -13.19 1.49
N LYS A 71 -3.63 -12.56 0.95
CA LYS A 71 -3.52 -11.33 0.17
C LYS A 71 -3.75 -10.12 1.08
N SER A 72 -3.06 -9.03 0.79
CA SER A 72 -3.18 -7.75 1.50
C SER A 72 -3.33 -6.57 0.55
N VAL A 73 -3.84 -5.46 1.06
CA VAL A 73 -4.01 -4.21 0.31
C VAL A 73 -3.42 -3.05 1.10
N ILE A 74 -2.60 -2.24 0.43
CA ILE A 74 -2.19 -0.92 0.91
C ILE A 74 -2.88 0.10 0.00
N MET A 75 -3.75 0.93 0.55
CA MET A 75 -4.34 2.04 -0.18
C MET A 75 -3.76 3.36 0.29
N VAL A 76 -3.19 4.10 -0.65
CA VAL A 76 -2.66 5.45 -0.45
C VAL A 76 -3.67 6.44 -1.02
N TYR A 77 -4.38 7.12 -0.14
CA TYR A 77 -5.37 8.13 -0.48
C TYR A 77 -4.71 9.51 -0.57
N LEU A 78 -4.85 10.13 -1.72
CA LEU A 78 -4.25 11.43 -2.04
C LEU A 78 -5.30 12.53 -1.83
N SER A 79 -5.38 13.07 -0.59
CA SER A 79 -6.38 14.06 -0.24
C SER A 79 -6.21 15.36 -1.05
N GLY A 80 -7.31 15.89 -1.57
CA GLY A 80 -7.34 17.08 -2.36
C GLY A 80 -7.24 16.87 -3.87
N GLY A 81 -7.11 15.63 -4.36
CA GLY A 81 -7.08 15.33 -5.80
C GLY A 81 -5.76 15.72 -6.48
N LEU A 82 -4.83 14.79 -6.60
CA LEU A 82 -3.55 14.99 -7.29
C LEU A 82 -3.77 15.38 -8.77
N PRO A 83 -3.18 16.49 -9.26
CA PRO A 83 -3.33 16.89 -10.65
C PRO A 83 -2.65 15.89 -11.60
N HIS A 84 -3.46 15.07 -12.24
CA HIS A 84 -2.97 14.04 -13.16
C HIS A 84 -2.27 14.64 -14.39
N GLN A 85 -2.70 15.82 -14.84
CA GLN A 85 -2.11 16.57 -15.95
C GLN A 85 -0.65 16.98 -15.71
N ASP A 86 -0.26 17.09 -14.45
CA ASP A 86 1.08 17.55 -14.06
C ASP A 86 1.91 16.41 -13.47
N THR A 87 1.35 15.20 -13.40
CA THR A 87 2.01 14.03 -12.79
C THR A 87 2.09 12.81 -13.72
N PHE A 88 0.96 12.20 -14.03
CA PHE A 88 0.91 10.91 -14.73
C PHE A 88 0.34 10.96 -16.15
N ASP A 89 -0.22 12.09 -16.58
CA ASP A 89 -0.89 12.23 -17.89
C ASP A 89 -0.62 13.60 -18.53
N LEU A 90 0.65 13.96 -18.66
CA LEU A 90 1.07 15.24 -19.23
C LEU A 90 0.68 15.33 -20.71
N LYS A 91 0.32 16.56 -21.14
CA LYS A 91 -0.04 16.87 -22.51
C LYS A 91 0.92 17.93 -23.10
N PRO A 92 2.17 17.53 -23.46
CA PRO A 92 3.21 18.47 -23.86
C PRO A 92 2.87 19.29 -25.11
N HIS A 93 1.96 18.78 -25.93
CA HIS A 93 1.51 19.45 -27.18
C HIS A 93 0.26 20.32 -26.96
N ALA A 94 -0.34 20.33 -25.77
CA ALA A 94 -1.48 21.19 -25.46
C ALA A 94 -1.04 22.67 -25.34
N PRO A 95 -1.96 23.62 -25.48
CA PRO A 95 -1.70 25.02 -25.19
C PRO A 95 -1.11 25.25 -23.80
N LYS A 96 -0.34 26.33 -23.63
CA LYS A 96 0.39 26.61 -22.37
C LYS A 96 -0.50 26.64 -21.14
N GLU A 97 -1.71 27.15 -21.27
CA GLU A 97 -2.74 27.22 -20.22
C GLU A 97 -3.29 25.86 -19.78
N ILE A 98 -2.95 24.79 -20.53
CA ILE A 98 -3.32 23.40 -20.20
C ILE A 98 -2.07 22.62 -19.76
N ARG A 99 -1.00 22.61 -20.61
CA ARG A 99 0.19 21.79 -20.34
C ARG A 99 1.03 22.26 -19.17
N GLY A 100 0.87 23.53 -18.77
CA GLY A 100 1.65 24.11 -17.66
C GLY A 100 3.13 24.25 -17.99
N GLU A 101 3.97 24.08 -16.97
CA GLU A 101 5.41 24.30 -17.04
C GLU A 101 6.25 23.03 -16.77
N LEU A 102 5.63 21.88 -16.42
CA LEU A 102 6.33 20.63 -16.18
C LEU A 102 6.46 19.81 -17.49
N ASN A 103 7.57 19.10 -17.60
CA ASN A 103 7.89 18.30 -18.77
C ASN A 103 7.71 16.80 -18.50
N PRO A 104 7.30 16.02 -19.49
CA PRO A 104 7.32 14.57 -19.37
C PRO A 104 8.76 14.04 -19.46
N ILE A 105 9.05 12.98 -18.72
CA ILE A 105 10.25 12.17 -18.86
C ILE A 105 9.87 10.73 -19.23
N ALA A 106 10.73 10.08 -20.00
CA ALA A 106 10.57 8.66 -20.30
C ALA A 106 10.75 7.80 -19.05
N THR A 107 9.96 6.72 -18.97
CA THR A 107 10.11 5.71 -17.93
C THR A 107 10.97 4.54 -18.43
N ASN A 108 11.22 3.56 -17.53
CA ASN A 108 11.86 2.29 -17.92
C ASN A 108 10.95 1.39 -18.79
N VAL A 109 9.69 1.79 -19.03
CA VAL A 109 8.75 1.11 -19.93
C VAL A 109 8.55 1.99 -21.17
N PRO A 110 8.96 1.53 -22.38
CA PRO A 110 8.81 2.29 -23.62
C PRO A 110 7.36 2.74 -23.85
N GLY A 111 7.19 4.04 -24.17
CA GLY A 111 5.89 4.64 -24.46
C GLY A 111 5.10 5.10 -23.22
N ILE A 112 5.63 4.91 -22.03
CA ILE A 112 5.09 5.51 -20.80
C ILE A 112 5.96 6.68 -20.40
N GLU A 113 5.34 7.85 -20.28
CA GLU A 113 5.95 9.08 -19.79
C GLU A 113 5.18 9.60 -18.60
N ILE A 114 5.90 10.17 -17.62
CA ILE A 114 5.37 10.83 -16.44
C ILE A 114 6.13 12.11 -16.16
N SER A 115 5.72 12.88 -15.14
CA SER A 115 6.35 14.17 -14.80
C SER A 115 7.84 14.04 -14.47
N GLU A 116 8.64 15.04 -14.90
CA GLU A 116 10.05 15.20 -14.53
C GLU A 116 10.30 15.28 -13.01
N LEU A 117 9.25 15.56 -12.22
CA LEU A 117 9.31 15.57 -10.75
C LEU A 117 9.16 14.18 -10.12
N LEU A 118 9.01 13.11 -10.95
CA LEU A 118 8.82 11.73 -10.52
C LEU A 118 9.91 10.79 -11.08
N PRO A 119 11.21 11.13 -10.99
CA PRO A 119 12.26 10.36 -11.65
C PRO A 119 12.45 8.95 -11.07
N GLN A 120 12.16 8.70 -9.79
CA GLN A 120 12.31 7.38 -9.20
C GLN A 120 11.15 6.47 -9.59
N LEU A 121 9.92 6.97 -9.62
CA LEU A 121 8.77 6.26 -10.18
C LEU A 121 8.96 5.96 -11.67
N ALA A 122 9.60 6.86 -12.44
CA ALA A 122 9.93 6.59 -13.83
C ALA A 122 10.87 5.38 -14.00
N GLN A 123 11.76 5.13 -13.05
CA GLN A 123 12.69 4.00 -13.08
C GLN A 123 12.06 2.66 -12.66
N CYS A 124 10.88 2.65 -12.06
CA CYS A 124 10.17 1.44 -11.63
C CYS A 124 8.77 1.30 -12.26
N ALA A 125 8.53 1.94 -13.42
CA ALA A 125 7.24 1.89 -14.11
C ALA A 125 6.85 0.46 -14.57
N ASP A 126 7.81 -0.43 -14.74
CA ASP A 126 7.60 -1.85 -14.97
C ASP A 126 6.88 -2.57 -13.80
N LYS A 127 6.83 -1.98 -12.61
CA LYS A 127 6.25 -2.55 -11.40
C LYS A 127 4.86 -2.00 -11.05
N TYR A 128 4.34 -1.06 -11.83
CA TYR A 128 2.99 -0.54 -11.65
C TYR A 128 2.26 -0.34 -12.97
N SER A 129 0.95 -0.18 -12.91
CA SER A 129 0.09 0.23 -14.03
C SER A 129 -0.61 1.53 -13.70
N LEU A 130 -0.86 2.36 -14.70
CA LEU A 130 -1.65 3.58 -14.59
C LEU A 130 -3.02 3.38 -15.23
N ILE A 131 -4.08 3.78 -14.54
CA ILE A 131 -5.41 3.91 -15.10
C ILE A 131 -5.65 5.40 -15.29
N ARG A 132 -5.48 5.92 -16.52
CA ARG A 132 -5.60 7.36 -16.83
C ARG A 132 -7.04 7.82 -17.04
N SER A 133 -7.99 6.93 -17.02
CA SER A 133 -9.38 7.16 -17.40
C SER A 133 -10.36 6.83 -16.27
N VAL A 134 -10.00 7.06 -15.02
CA VAL A 134 -10.92 6.84 -13.88
C VAL A 134 -11.98 7.93 -13.91
N VAL A 135 -13.27 7.52 -13.93
CA VAL A 135 -14.44 8.39 -14.08
C VAL A 135 -15.53 8.09 -13.04
N GLY A 136 -16.57 8.92 -13.02
CA GLY A 136 -17.78 8.68 -12.23
C GLY A 136 -17.73 9.25 -10.82
N GLN A 137 -16.63 9.86 -10.41
CA GLN A 137 -16.55 10.53 -9.12
C GLN A 137 -17.31 11.86 -9.14
N ARG A 138 -17.72 12.32 -7.97
CA ARG A 138 -18.34 13.63 -7.77
C ARG A 138 -17.27 14.65 -7.35
N ASP A 139 -17.56 15.90 -7.62
CA ASP A 139 -16.81 17.04 -7.08
C ASP A 139 -17.16 17.22 -5.60
N GLU A 140 -16.49 16.44 -4.76
CA GLU A 140 -16.74 16.39 -3.32
C GLU A 140 -15.45 16.04 -2.59
N HIS A 141 -14.92 16.93 -1.80
CA HIS A 141 -13.78 16.68 -0.92
C HIS A 141 -14.14 15.63 0.13
N SER A 142 -14.02 14.37 -0.24
CA SER A 142 -14.27 13.27 0.69
C SER A 142 -13.55 11.97 0.28
N SER A 143 -13.13 11.21 1.27
CA SER A 143 -12.58 9.88 1.04
C SER A 143 -13.64 8.82 0.71
N PHE A 144 -14.93 9.14 0.88
CA PHE A 144 -16.00 8.15 0.89
C PHE A 144 -16.09 7.36 -0.41
N GLN A 145 -16.11 8.02 -1.57
CA GLN A 145 -16.19 7.32 -2.86
C GLN A 145 -15.01 6.39 -3.08
N SER A 146 -13.80 6.85 -2.74
CA SER A 146 -12.56 6.08 -2.91
C SER A 146 -12.42 4.94 -1.91
N VAL A 147 -13.10 5.02 -0.76
CA VAL A 147 -12.95 4.03 0.32
C VAL A 147 -14.15 3.09 0.43
N THR A 148 -15.35 3.53 -0.01
CA THR A 148 -16.56 2.71 0.12
C THR A 148 -17.17 2.25 -1.20
N GLY A 149 -16.91 2.97 -2.30
CA GLY A 149 -17.62 2.79 -3.59
C GLY A 149 -18.95 3.52 -3.66
N TYR A 150 -19.27 4.33 -2.65
CA TYR A 150 -20.52 5.09 -2.55
C TYR A 150 -20.21 6.55 -2.22
N THR A 151 -21.11 7.44 -2.60
CA THR A 151 -21.01 8.87 -2.24
C THR A 151 -21.12 9.05 -0.73
N MET A 152 -20.72 10.20 -0.22
CA MET A 152 -20.84 10.51 1.21
C MET A 152 -22.31 10.43 1.69
N ASP A 153 -23.24 10.95 0.88
CA ASP A 153 -24.67 10.91 1.20
C ASP A 153 -25.23 9.48 1.25
N GLU A 154 -24.87 8.65 0.25
CA GLU A 154 -25.25 7.23 0.23
C GLU A 154 -24.64 6.49 1.43
N THR A 155 -23.37 6.77 1.73
CA THR A 155 -22.67 6.13 2.84
C THR A 155 -23.28 6.50 4.18
N LYS A 156 -23.59 7.79 4.41
CA LYS A 156 -24.22 8.24 5.66
C LYS A 156 -25.66 7.72 5.81
N ARG A 157 -26.44 7.75 4.72
CA ARG A 157 -27.84 7.29 4.73
C ARG A 157 -27.96 5.79 4.98
N ASP A 158 -27.15 4.99 4.29
CA ASP A 158 -27.25 3.54 4.24
C ASP A 158 -26.25 2.83 5.17
N GLY A 159 -25.39 3.57 5.83
CA GLY A 159 -24.32 3.01 6.67
C GLY A 159 -23.33 2.14 5.89
N ARG A 160 -22.92 2.58 4.66
CA ARG A 160 -22.01 1.80 3.81
C ARG A 160 -20.64 1.67 4.48
N PRO A 161 -20.13 0.43 4.63
CA PRO A 161 -18.82 0.23 5.24
C PRO A 161 -17.68 0.60 4.29
N SER A 162 -16.50 0.91 4.86
CA SER A 162 -15.28 1.00 4.08
C SER A 162 -14.88 -0.38 3.51
N PHE A 163 -14.15 -0.39 2.39
CA PHE A 163 -13.67 -1.64 1.79
C PHE A 163 -12.82 -2.48 2.75
N GLY A 164 -12.00 -1.82 3.59
CA GLY A 164 -11.20 -2.50 4.60
C GLY A 164 -12.05 -3.18 5.67
N SER A 165 -13.11 -2.51 6.14
CA SER A 165 -14.08 -3.12 7.07
C SER A 165 -14.86 -4.28 6.42
N MET A 166 -15.17 -4.16 5.14
CA MET A 166 -15.82 -5.23 4.38
C MET A 166 -14.90 -6.45 4.22
N ILE A 167 -13.63 -6.27 3.86
CA ILE A 167 -12.63 -7.35 3.79
C ILE A 167 -12.46 -7.99 5.18
N ALA A 168 -12.36 -7.18 6.23
CA ALA A 168 -12.28 -7.67 7.60
C ALA A 168 -13.50 -8.54 8.00
N ARG A 169 -14.71 -8.16 7.55
CA ARG A 169 -15.95 -8.93 7.79
C ARG A 169 -15.97 -10.26 7.05
N VAL A 170 -15.51 -10.27 5.79
CA VAL A 170 -15.58 -11.47 4.93
C VAL A 170 -14.46 -12.46 5.24
N GLN A 171 -13.24 -11.99 5.44
CA GLN A 171 -12.07 -12.86 5.57
C GLN A 171 -11.54 -12.99 7.00
N GLY A 172 -11.91 -12.07 7.90
CA GLY A 172 -11.38 -12.07 9.26
C GLY A 172 -9.88 -11.79 9.35
N PRO A 173 -9.28 -11.91 10.53
CA PRO A 173 -7.85 -11.75 10.74
C PRO A 173 -7.05 -12.95 10.17
N THR A 174 -5.78 -12.72 9.83
CA THR A 174 -4.83 -13.78 9.43
C THR A 174 -4.29 -14.54 10.64
N ASP A 175 -4.24 -13.86 11.76
CA ASP A 175 -3.76 -14.35 13.06
C ASP A 175 -4.65 -13.68 14.13
N PRO A 176 -5.09 -14.40 15.18
CA PRO A 176 -5.96 -13.85 16.23
C PRO A 176 -5.43 -12.58 16.91
N LEU A 177 -4.10 -12.39 16.93
CA LEU A 177 -3.44 -11.23 17.53
C LEU A 177 -3.16 -10.09 16.54
N THR A 178 -3.57 -10.24 15.27
CA THR A 178 -3.32 -9.24 14.22
C THR A 178 -4.65 -8.69 13.72
N PRO A 179 -4.93 -7.39 13.87
CA PRO A 179 -6.16 -6.80 13.35
C PRO A 179 -6.18 -6.91 11.83
N PRO A 180 -7.33 -7.26 11.23
CA PRO A 180 -7.43 -7.40 9.78
C PRO A 180 -7.35 -6.06 9.03
N PHE A 181 -7.67 -4.95 9.69
CA PHE A 181 -7.65 -3.62 9.09
C PHE A 181 -7.05 -2.59 10.05
N ILE A 182 -6.00 -1.91 9.58
CA ILE A 182 -5.37 -0.77 10.26
C ILE A 182 -5.50 0.46 9.36
N ASP A 183 -5.95 1.56 9.95
CA ASP A 183 -6.10 2.83 9.29
C ASP A 183 -5.08 3.83 9.83
N LEU A 184 -4.16 4.25 8.97
CA LEU A 184 -3.14 5.25 9.27
C LEU A 184 -3.56 6.66 8.86
N PHE A 185 -4.85 6.87 8.53
CA PHE A 185 -5.35 8.22 8.29
C PHE A 185 -5.26 9.02 9.60
N PRO A 186 -4.52 10.12 9.63
CA PRO A 186 -4.57 11.02 10.75
C PRO A 186 -5.94 11.71 10.81
N THR A 187 -6.28 12.28 11.96
CA THR A 187 -7.48 13.12 12.05
C THR A 187 -7.26 14.41 11.30
N MET A 188 -7.80 14.48 10.08
CA MET A 188 -7.67 15.63 9.19
C MET A 188 -8.67 16.74 9.56
N GLN A 189 -8.27 18.01 9.33
CA GLN A 189 -9.07 19.19 9.65
C GLN A 189 -10.36 19.20 8.84
N HIS A 190 -10.29 18.91 7.54
CA HIS A 190 -11.47 18.69 6.72
C HIS A 190 -12.04 17.30 7.00
N ARG A 191 -13.06 17.23 7.85
CA ARG A 191 -13.62 15.95 8.34
C ARG A 191 -14.04 14.94 7.27
N PRO A 192 -14.60 15.31 6.11
CA PRO A 192 -14.92 14.36 5.05
C PRO A 192 -13.72 13.63 4.46
N TYR A 193 -12.49 14.09 4.62
CA TYR A 193 -11.29 13.35 4.25
C TYR A 193 -11.02 12.14 5.16
N ASN A 194 -11.53 12.17 6.40
CA ASN A 194 -11.33 11.08 7.32
C ASN A 194 -12.00 9.81 6.82
N SER A 195 -11.33 8.68 7.03
CA SER A 195 -11.83 7.38 6.60
C SER A 195 -13.17 7.04 7.28
N PRO A 196 -14.19 6.59 6.52
CA PRO A 196 -15.42 6.08 7.10
C PRO A 196 -15.17 4.79 7.88
N ASN A 197 -15.98 4.58 8.90
CA ASN A 197 -15.95 3.40 9.76
C ASN A 197 -16.65 2.18 9.08
N ALA A 198 -16.83 1.12 9.87
CA ALA A 198 -17.52 -0.10 9.44
C ALA A 198 -19.01 0.06 9.16
N GLY A 199 -19.61 1.22 9.47
CA GLY A 199 -21.01 1.51 9.19
C GLY A 199 -21.97 0.45 9.72
N SER A 200 -22.83 -0.08 8.87
CA SER A 200 -23.83 -1.08 9.22
C SER A 200 -23.28 -2.45 9.63
N LEU A 201 -22.01 -2.73 9.37
CA LEU A 201 -21.37 -3.97 9.86
C LEU A 201 -21.16 -3.97 11.39
N GLY A 202 -21.21 -2.80 12.02
CA GLY A 202 -21.02 -2.65 13.46
C GLY A 202 -19.56 -2.44 13.87
N ALA A 203 -19.38 -1.98 15.12
CA ALA A 203 -18.10 -1.51 15.65
C ALA A 203 -16.98 -2.56 15.68
N SER A 204 -17.33 -3.85 15.71
CA SER A 204 -16.35 -4.95 15.70
C SER A 204 -15.49 -5.01 14.42
N PHE A 205 -15.92 -4.34 13.35
CA PHE A 205 -15.22 -4.27 12.08
C PHE A 205 -14.64 -2.88 11.79
N ASN A 206 -14.65 -1.97 12.78
CA ASN A 206 -13.94 -0.70 12.66
C ASN A 206 -12.45 -0.95 12.50
N PRO A 207 -11.76 -0.11 11.71
CA PRO A 207 -10.30 -0.16 11.66
C PRO A 207 -9.69 0.13 13.03
N VAL A 208 -8.56 -0.49 13.30
CA VAL A 208 -7.68 -0.02 14.37
C VAL A 208 -7.00 1.25 13.85
N LYS A 209 -7.23 2.37 14.51
CA LYS A 209 -6.55 3.62 14.22
C LYS A 209 -5.12 3.57 14.75
N ALA A 210 -4.16 3.89 13.90
CA ALA A 210 -2.76 3.93 14.27
C ALA A 210 -2.12 5.22 13.73
N ASP A 211 -2.76 6.35 13.98
CA ASP A 211 -2.20 7.68 13.79
C ASP A 211 -1.28 8.10 14.96
N GLY A 212 -0.48 9.15 14.77
CA GLY A 212 0.66 9.48 15.63
C GLY A 212 0.45 9.42 17.15
N GLU A 213 -0.69 9.87 17.66
CA GLU A 213 -1.00 9.85 19.11
C GLU A 213 -1.44 8.46 19.57
N ASP A 214 -2.23 7.75 18.76
CA ASP A 214 -2.69 6.41 19.07
C ASP A 214 -1.55 5.37 19.00
N ILE A 215 -0.57 5.55 18.09
CA ILE A 215 0.67 4.74 18.11
C ILE A 215 1.42 4.89 19.43
N ALA A 216 1.48 6.10 19.98
CA ALA A 216 2.15 6.33 21.27
C ALA A 216 1.42 5.64 22.41
N SER A 217 0.08 5.55 22.36
CA SER A 217 -0.74 4.82 23.34
C SER A 217 -0.63 3.29 23.16
N MET A 218 -0.52 2.81 21.91
CA MET A 218 -0.25 1.40 21.59
C MET A 218 1.15 0.95 22.01
N ARG A 219 2.13 1.85 21.99
CA ARG A 219 3.42 1.61 22.62
C ARG A 219 3.25 1.74 24.11
N LEU A 220 2.99 0.69 24.81
CA LEU A 220 2.89 0.61 26.29
C LEU A 220 4.14 1.20 27.00
N ARG A 221 4.48 2.45 26.70
CA ARG A 221 5.72 3.14 27.16
C ARG A 221 5.88 3.16 28.67
N TYR A 222 4.80 2.96 29.43
CA TYR A 222 4.78 3.12 30.86
C TYR A 222 4.27 1.91 31.65
N ILE A 223 4.03 0.75 30.98
CA ILE A 223 3.56 -0.45 31.64
C ILE A 223 4.47 -1.61 31.23
N GLU A 224 5.25 -2.13 32.16
CA GLU A 224 5.99 -3.37 31.95
C GLU A 224 5.02 -4.51 31.58
N ALA A 225 5.45 -5.40 30.67
CA ALA A 225 4.60 -6.50 30.18
C ALA A 225 3.99 -7.35 31.31
N GLN A 226 4.69 -7.49 32.46
CA GLN A 226 4.18 -8.17 33.64
C GLN A 226 3.02 -7.41 34.33
N GLN A 227 3.06 -6.06 34.36
CA GLN A 227 1.97 -5.27 34.93
C GLN A 227 0.75 -5.30 34.00
N PHE A 228 0.96 -5.38 32.71
CA PHE A 228 -0.10 -5.53 31.72
C PHE A 228 -0.82 -6.89 31.86
N GLY A 229 -0.08 -7.99 31.98
CA GLY A 229 -0.63 -9.31 32.24
C GLY A 229 -1.49 -9.35 33.52
N ARG A 230 -0.98 -8.79 34.62
CA ARG A 230 -1.75 -8.71 35.92
C ARG A 230 -3.02 -7.88 35.82
N ARG A 231 -3.02 -6.79 35.01
CA ARG A 231 -4.23 -5.98 34.78
C ARG A 231 -5.25 -6.71 33.90
N ARG A 232 -4.80 -7.49 32.94
CA ARG A 232 -5.66 -8.37 32.13
C ARG A 232 -6.31 -9.43 33.01
N ASP A 233 -5.54 -10.13 33.85
CA ASP A 233 -6.02 -11.15 34.76
C ASP A 233 -7.04 -10.57 35.77
N LEU A 234 -6.82 -9.33 36.23
CA LEU A 234 -7.75 -8.61 37.11
C LEU A 234 -9.05 -8.23 36.38
N LEU A 235 -8.96 -7.80 35.11
CA LEU A 235 -10.12 -7.50 34.28
C LEU A 235 -10.94 -8.77 33.98
N GLU A 236 -10.30 -9.89 33.66
CA GLU A 236 -10.94 -11.19 33.48
C GLU A 236 -11.66 -11.66 34.76
N GLN A 237 -11.06 -11.44 35.95
CA GLN A 237 -11.69 -11.73 37.25
C GLN A 237 -12.88 -10.80 37.50
N LEU A 238 -12.78 -9.50 37.18
CA LEU A 238 -13.87 -8.54 37.31
C LEU A 238 -15.00 -8.81 36.30
N ASP A 239 -14.69 -9.22 35.10
CA ASP A 239 -15.68 -9.57 34.06
C ASP A 239 -16.36 -10.92 34.38
N ALA A 240 -15.66 -11.88 34.98
CA ALA A 240 -16.26 -13.12 35.48
C ALA A 240 -17.29 -12.82 36.59
N PHE A 241 -17.08 -11.80 37.42
CA PHE A 241 -18.08 -11.32 38.39
C PHE A 241 -19.25 -10.57 37.72
N ARG A 242 -19.04 -9.93 36.56
CA ARG A 242 -20.07 -9.20 35.81
C ARG A 242 -20.91 -10.10 34.89
N THR A 243 -20.38 -11.23 34.40
CA THR A 243 -21.08 -12.18 33.52
C THR A 243 -22.22 -12.92 34.24
N ALA A 244 -22.41 -12.73 35.54
CA ALA A 244 -23.64 -13.14 36.25
C ALA A 244 -24.86 -12.26 35.89
N ALA A 245 -24.72 -11.18 35.11
CA ALA A 245 -25.79 -10.31 34.61
C ALA A 245 -25.72 -10.17 33.08
N ASP A 246 -26.57 -10.92 32.41
CA ASP A 246 -26.80 -10.96 30.96
C ASP A 246 -26.75 -9.59 30.26
N ARG A 247 -25.77 -9.38 29.41
CA ARG A 247 -25.67 -8.50 28.21
C ARG A 247 -24.24 -8.01 27.84
N VAL A 248 -23.22 -8.52 28.48
CA VAL A 248 -21.83 -7.99 28.39
C VAL A 248 -20.94 -8.79 27.43
N GLY A 249 -21.38 -9.92 26.86
CA GLY A 249 -20.54 -10.83 26.11
C GLY A 249 -19.87 -10.22 24.85
N ALA A 250 -20.56 -9.36 24.09
CA ALA A 250 -20.00 -8.75 22.90
C ALA A 250 -19.00 -7.62 23.22
N MET A 251 -19.25 -6.90 24.30
CA MET A 251 -18.34 -5.82 24.74
C MET A 251 -17.07 -6.39 25.37
N SER A 252 -17.17 -7.49 26.11
CA SER A 252 -16.04 -8.24 26.66
C SER A 252 -15.13 -8.79 25.57
N GLN A 253 -15.71 -9.39 24.52
CA GLN A 253 -14.92 -9.90 23.37
C GLN A 253 -14.17 -8.81 22.61
N ASN A 254 -14.76 -7.61 22.45
CA ASN A 254 -14.10 -6.50 21.79
C ASN A 254 -12.96 -5.92 22.64
N TYR A 255 -13.14 -5.82 23.96
CA TYR A 255 -12.07 -5.45 24.87
C TYR A 255 -10.96 -6.50 24.88
N GLN A 256 -11.28 -7.77 24.90
CA GLN A 256 -10.29 -8.84 24.87
C GLN A 256 -9.47 -8.78 23.58
N ARG A 257 -10.11 -8.64 22.42
CA ARG A 257 -9.41 -8.47 21.14
C ARG A 257 -8.52 -7.23 21.10
N ALA A 258 -8.99 -6.11 21.64
CA ALA A 258 -8.18 -4.90 21.76
C ALA A 258 -6.94 -5.11 22.65
N PHE A 259 -7.09 -5.83 23.75
CA PHE A 259 -5.95 -6.18 24.60
C PHE A 259 -4.98 -7.14 23.93
N ASP A 260 -5.47 -8.16 23.23
CA ASP A 260 -4.64 -9.13 22.51
C ASP A 260 -3.83 -8.47 21.41
N VAL A 261 -4.44 -7.52 20.68
CA VAL A 261 -3.77 -6.69 19.66
C VAL A 261 -2.67 -5.84 20.28
N LEU A 262 -2.95 -5.18 21.40
CA LEU A 262 -1.97 -4.34 22.13
C LEU A 262 -0.84 -5.16 22.77
N ALA A 263 -1.08 -6.42 23.06
CA ALA A 263 -0.09 -7.34 23.61
C ALA A 263 0.78 -8.03 22.53
N SER A 264 0.41 -7.90 21.25
CA SER A 264 1.16 -8.49 20.14
C SER A 264 2.50 -7.79 19.95
N SER A 265 3.59 -8.44 20.36
CA SER A 265 4.95 -7.93 20.13
C SER A 265 5.24 -7.67 18.66
N LYS A 266 4.73 -8.53 17.75
CA LYS A 266 4.91 -8.41 16.29
C LYS A 266 4.26 -7.14 15.74
N LEU A 267 3.05 -6.80 16.19
CA LEU A 267 2.35 -5.60 15.74
C LEU A 267 3.04 -4.34 16.25
N VAL A 268 3.40 -4.32 17.54
CA VAL A 268 4.13 -3.19 18.16
C VAL A 268 5.48 -2.98 17.46
N GLU A 269 6.18 -4.05 17.10
CA GLU A 269 7.42 -3.98 16.34
C GLU A 269 7.18 -3.47 14.91
N ALA A 270 6.09 -3.88 14.24
CA ALA A 270 5.76 -3.41 12.91
C ALA A 270 5.44 -1.91 12.88
N LEU A 271 4.79 -1.39 13.91
CA LEU A 271 4.51 0.05 14.10
C LEU A 271 5.76 0.87 14.43
N ASP A 272 6.83 0.25 14.93
CA ASP A 272 8.07 0.93 15.27
C ASP A 272 9.05 0.93 14.08
N VAL A 273 8.95 1.97 13.24
CA VAL A 273 9.82 2.12 12.06
C VAL A 273 11.30 2.35 12.40
N GLU A 274 11.61 2.74 13.65
CA GLU A 274 13.00 2.87 14.11
C GLU A 274 13.71 1.51 14.19
N LYS A 275 12.95 0.41 14.26
CA LYS A 275 13.49 -0.96 14.23
C LYS A 275 13.75 -1.50 12.83
N GLU A 276 13.42 -0.76 11.78
CA GLU A 276 13.75 -1.14 10.41
C GLU A 276 15.25 -0.96 10.16
N ASP A 277 15.78 -1.75 9.21
CA ASP A 277 17.14 -1.54 8.72
C ASP A 277 17.33 -0.08 8.29
N PRO A 278 18.35 0.63 8.82
CA PRO A 278 18.58 2.03 8.49
C PRO A 278 18.75 2.30 7.00
N LEU A 279 19.30 1.35 6.22
CA LEU A 279 19.46 1.49 4.77
C LEU A 279 18.08 1.38 4.05
N VAL A 280 17.22 0.48 4.49
CA VAL A 280 15.85 0.39 3.97
C VAL A 280 15.09 1.66 4.30
N ARG A 281 15.14 2.12 5.55
CA ARG A 281 14.47 3.35 5.97
C ARG A 281 14.96 4.59 5.20
N ALA A 282 16.28 4.70 4.95
CA ALA A 282 16.84 5.79 4.19
C ALA A 282 16.30 5.85 2.75
N ARG A 283 15.99 4.72 2.13
CA ARG A 283 15.40 4.66 0.78
C ARG A 283 13.99 5.27 0.72
N TYR A 284 13.18 5.08 1.76
CA TYR A 284 11.87 5.73 1.83
C TYR A 284 11.99 7.24 1.99
N GLY A 285 13.11 7.74 2.51
CA GLY A 285 13.20 9.12 2.97
C GLY A 285 12.29 9.34 4.18
N LYS A 286 12.27 10.53 4.74
CA LYS A 286 11.54 10.77 5.99
C LYS A 286 10.19 11.46 5.76
N GLY A 287 10.15 12.51 4.97
CA GLY A 287 9.01 13.40 4.89
C GLY A 287 8.73 14.11 6.23
N SER A 288 7.48 14.44 6.48
CA SER A 288 7.05 15.14 7.69
C SER A 288 5.71 14.61 8.18
N ALA A 289 5.61 14.34 9.48
CA ALA A 289 4.35 13.98 10.15
C ALA A 289 3.38 15.17 10.29
N LYS A 290 3.84 16.40 9.99
CA LYS A 290 2.99 17.59 10.05
C LYS A 290 1.98 17.55 8.91
N HIS A 291 0.72 17.83 9.25
CA HIS A 291 -0.35 17.98 8.25
C HIS A 291 0.00 19.02 7.19
N LEU A 292 -0.36 18.72 5.97
CA LEU A 292 -0.25 19.62 4.85
C LEU A 292 -1.66 20.17 4.52
N GLY A 293 -1.86 21.45 4.67
CA GLY A 293 -3.19 22.04 4.54
C GLY A 293 -4.23 21.36 5.43
N ASP A 294 -5.40 21.09 4.88
CA ASP A 294 -6.52 20.40 5.54
C ASP A 294 -6.47 18.86 5.40
N GLY A 295 -5.48 18.36 4.65
CA GLY A 295 -5.32 16.94 4.32
C GLY A 295 -4.31 16.21 5.16
N GLY A 296 -3.80 15.10 4.60
CA GLY A 296 -2.80 14.25 5.24
C GLY A 296 -1.38 14.83 5.22
N PRO A 297 -0.46 14.26 5.99
CA PRO A 297 0.97 14.59 5.94
C PRO A 297 1.64 13.94 4.73
N LEU A 298 2.75 14.50 4.28
CA LEU A 298 3.72 13.82 3.42
C LEU A 298 4.75 13.12 4.32
N TRP A 299 4.37 12.00 4.88
CA TRP A 299 5.19 11.30 5.89
C TRP A 299 5.53 9.87 5.42
N ASN A 300 6.73 9.69 4.90
CA ASN A 300 7.15 8.43 4.28
C ASN A 300 7.29 7.27 5.27
N ASP A 301 7.49 7.57 6.56
CA ASP A 301 7.46 6.54 7.60
C ASP A 301 6.09 5.82 7.67
N GLN A 302 4.97 6.46 7.24
CA GLN A 302 3.67 5.78 7.14
C GLN A 302 3.64 4.75 6.00
N LEU A 303 4.30 5.02 4.88
CA LEU A 303 4.41 4.05 3.78
C LEU A 303 5.27 2.85 4.19
N LEU A 304 6.38 3.11 4.88
CA LEU A 304 7.21 2.06 5.47
C LEU A 304 6.43 1.25 6.52
N MET A 305 5.68 1.92 7.38
CA MET A 305 4.83 1.28 8.39
C MET A 305 3.76 0.39 7.72
N ALA A 306 3.11 0.88 6.66
CA ALA A 306 2.13 0.10 5.90
C ALA A 306 2.73 -1.20 5.35
N ARG A 307 3.94 -1.15 4.78
CA ARG A 307 4.66 -2.35 4.34
C ARG A 307 4.92 -3.32 5.50
N ARG A 308 5.40 -2.83 6.64
CA ARG A 308 5.68 -3.65 7.83
C ARG A 308 4.41 -4.31 8.38
N LEU A 309 3.30 -3.58 8.38
CA LEU A 309 2.01 -4.08 8.85
C LEU A 309 1.46 -5.22 7.98
N VAL A 310 1.51 -5.11 6.66
CA VAL A 310 1.08 -6.22 5.79
C VAL A 310 2.00 -7.44 5.91
N GLU A 311 3.26 -7.24 6.19
CA GLU A 311 4.25 -8.31 6.39
C GLU A 311 3.97 -9.14 7.66
N VAL A 312 3.38 -8.55 8.70
CA VAL A 312 2.96 -9.25 9.92
C VAL A 312 1.51 -9.74 9.90
N GLY A 313 0.80 -9.57 8.77
CA GLY A 313 -0.50 -10.20 8.55
C GLY A 313 -1.70 -9.26 8.54
N VAL A 314 -1.50 -7.95 8.57
CA VAL A 314 -2.60 -7.00 8.37
C VAL A 314 -3.10 -7.10 6.92
N ARG A 315 -4.40 -7.35 6.73
CA ARG A 315 -4.97 -7.52 5.38
C ARG A 315 -5.16 -6.20 4.66
N VAL A 316 -5.54 -5.16 5.37
CA VAL A 316 -5.78 -3.84 4.79
C VAL A 316 -5.09 -2.77 5.61
N VAL A 317 -4.32 -1.94 4.93
CA VAL A 317 -3.75 -0.72 5.49
C VAL A 317 -4.14 0.45 4.60
N THR A 318 -4.75 1.49 5.19
CA THR A 318 -5.06 2.74 4.50
C THR A 318 -4.16 3.85 5.00
N VAL A 319 -3.64 4.66 4.08
CA VAL A 319 -2.74 5.80 4.36
C VAL A 319 -3.32 7.04 3.68
N ALA A 320 -3.56 8.14 4.41
CA ALA A 320 -3.82 9.44 3.79
C ALA A 320 -2.48 10.16 3.59
N TYR A 321 -2.21 10.59 2.35
CA TYR A 321 -0.89 11.04 1.98
C TYR A 321 -0.91 12.34 1.19
N GLY A 322 -0.41 13.39 1.82
CA GLY A 322 -0.30 14.72 1.23
C GLY A 322 -1.62 15.49 1.19
N PHE A 323 -1.54 16.70 0.63
CA PHE A 323 -2.65 17.57 0.34
C PHE A 323 -2.45 18.20 -1.03
N TRP A 324 -3.33 17.90 -1.95
CA TRP A 324 -3.16 18.19 -3.38
C TRP A 324 -4.22 19.18 -3.91
N ASP A 325 -4.93 19.85 -3.01
CA ASP A 325 -5.95 20.86 -3.35
C ASP A 325 -5.32 22.19 -3.75
N THR A 326 -4.74 22.22 -4.94
CA THR A 326 -3.87 23.29 -5.43
C THR A 326 -4.63 24.32 -6.26
N HIS A 327 -5.60 25.02 -5.65
CA HIS A 327 -6.33 26.12 -6.28
C HIS A 327 -5.47 27.32 -6.64
N GLY A 328 -4.27 27.45 -6.08
CA GLY A 328 -3.28 28.47 -6.40
C GLY A 328 -1.87 27.92 -6.33
N ASN A 329 -0.93 28.52 -7.07
CA ASN A 329 0.49 28.16 -7.07
C ASN A 329 0.72 26.63 -7.20
N ASN A 330 -0.03 25.95 -8.06
CA ASN A 330 0.03 24.49 -8.25
C ASN A 330 1.47 24.01 -8.51
N PHE A 331 2.18 24.67 -9.43
CA PHE A 331 3.53 24.22 -9.82
C PHE A 331 4.55 24.41 -8.71
N GLY A 332 4.47 25.51 -7.93
CA GLY A 332 5.29 25.71 -6.74
C GLY A 332 5.07 24.61 -5.70
N HIS A 333 3.81 24.27 -5.45
CA HIS A 333 3.41 23.20 -4.55
C HIS A 333 3.93 21.84 -5.04
N LEU A 334 3.76 21.51 -6.32
CA LEU A 334 4.22 20.25 -6.88
C LEU A 334 5.75 20.12 -6.83
N LYS A 335 6.50 21.18 -7.21
CA LYS A 335 7.97 21.20 -7.13
C LYS A 335 8.48 20.98 -5.70
N GLN A 336 7.75 21.47 -4.70
CA GLN A 336 8.10 21.30 -3.29
C GLN A 336 7.80 19.88 -2.76
N HIS A 337 6.71 19.26 -3.19
CA HIS A 337 6.14 18.08 -2.52
C HIS A 337 6.24 16.77 -3.32
N LEU A 338 6.23 16.83 -4.66
CA LEU A 338 6.35 15.61 -5.48
C LEU A 338 7.68 14.86 -5.28
N PRO A 339 8.84 15.48 -5.04
CA PRO A 339 10.06 14.72 -4.77
C PRO A 339 9.96 13.82 -3.52
N THR A 340 9.24 14.27 -2.48
CA THR A 340 9.00 13.44 -1.29
C THR A 340 8.04 12.29 -1.60
N PHE A 341 6.98 12.56 -2.36
CA PHE A 341 6.03 11.55 -2.84
C PHE A 341 6.74 10.50 -3.72
N ASP A 342 7.54 10.94 -4.69
CA ASP A 342 8.32 10.09 -5.59
C ASP A 342 9.23 9.13 -4.81
N THR A 343 10.00 9.66 -3.87
CA THR A 343 10.90 8.86 -3.03
C THR A 343 10.15 7.82 -2.19
N GLY A 344 9.07 8.23 -1.52
CA GLY A 344 8.36 7.32 -0.63
C GLY A 344 7.59 6.22 -1.37
N LEU A 345 6.89 6.60 -2.46
CA LEU A 345 6.07 5.64 -3.21
C LEU A 345 6.93 4.67 -4.03
N SER A 346 7.98 5.14 -4.70
CA SER A 346 8.91 4.26 -5.41
C SER A 346 9.59 3.28 -4.45
N ALA A 347 10.02 3.76 -3.27
CA ALA A 347 10.60 2.90 -2.25
C ALA A 347 9.61 1.80 -1.78
N LEU A 348 8.33 2.15 -1.57
CA LEU A 348 7.30 1.17 -1.20
C LEU A 348 7.15 0.08 -2.27
N ILE A 349 7.02 0.48 -3.55
CA ILE A 349 6.84 -0.44 -4.67
C ILE A 349 8.06 -1.35 -4.83
N GLU A 350 9.26 -0.77 -4.80
CA GLU A 350 10.52 -1.52 -4.94
C GLU A 350 10.79 -2.44 -3.73
N ASP A 351 10.47 -2.00 -2.50
CA ASP A 351 10.69 -2.80 -1.29
C ASP A 351 9.77 -4.02 -1.26
N LEU A 352 8.49 -3.85 -1.64
CA LEU A 352 7.56 -4.97 -1.82
C LEU A 352 8.08 -5.97 -2.86
N SER A 353 8.55 -5.47 -4.01
CA SER A 353 9.13 -6.32 -5.06
C SER A 353 10.40 -7.03 -4.61
N ALA A 354 11.34 -6.30 -3.97
CA ALA A 354 12.58 -6.88 -3.48
C ALA A 354 12.38 -7.96 -2.39
N ARG A 355 11.27 -7.90 -1.67
CA ARG A 355 10.87 -8.90 -0.65
C ARG A 355 10.03 -10.04 -1.21
N GLY A 356 9.67 -10.01 -2.51
CA GLY A 356 8.74 -10.99 -3.11
C GLY A 356 7.31 -10.86 -2.61
N LEU A 357 6.94 -9.71 -2.03
CA LEU A 357 5.59 -9.42 -1.54
C LEU A 357 4.67 -8.83 -2.61
N ASP A 358 5.22 -8.45 -3.75
CA ASP A 358 4.50 -7.89 -4.90
C ASP A 358 3.46 -8.84 -5.50
N GLN A 359 3.59 -10.14 -5.25
CA GLN A 359 2.56 -11.10 -5.66
C GLN A 359 1.35 -11.13 -4.71
N ASP A 360 1.52 -10.73 -3.47
CA ASP A 360 0.53 -10.90 -2.40
C ASP A 360 -0.01 -9.57 -1.84
N VAL A 361 0.68 -8.45 -2.09
CA VAL A 361 0.30 -7.13 -1.59
C VAL A 361 -0.05 -6.21 -2.74
N LEU A 362 -1.32 -5.82 -2.85
CA LEU A 362 -1.81 -4.84 -3.81
C LEU A 362 -1.62 -3.42 -3.25
N VAL A 363 -1.02 -2.54 -4.02
CA VAL A 363 -0.92 -1.11 -3.73
C VAL A 363 -1.83 -0.35 -4.67
N VAL A 364 -2.71 0.49 -4.12
CA VAL A 364 -3.63 1.36 -4.87
C VAL A 364 -3.40 2.80 -4.44
N VAL A 365 -3.09 3.69 -5.40
CA VAL A 365 -2.80 5.10 -5.13
C VAL A 365 -3.73 5.97 -5.96
N TRP A 366 -4.61 6.71 -5.31
CA TRP A 366 -5.58 7.59 -5.96
C TRP A 366 -6.21 8.59 -4.98
N GLY A 367 -6.92 9.58 -5.52
CA GLY A 367 -7.64 10.57 -4.71
C GLY A 367 -9.16 10.50 -4.91
N GLU A 368 -9.84 11.57 -4.52
CA GLU A 368 -11.29 11.72 -4.64
C GLU A 368 -11.76 12.15 -6.03
N PHE A 369 -10.96 12.94 -6.77
CA PHE A 369 -11.21 13.43 -8.13
C PHE A 369 -9.93 13.96 -8.76
N GLY A 370 -10.01 14.40 -10.02
CA GLY A 370 -8.93 15.05 -10.74
C GLY A 370 -8.97 16.58 -10.64
N ARG A 371 -8.12 17.26 -11.42
CA ARG A 371 -8.00 18.71 -11.47
C ARG A 371 -8.33 19.25 -12.85
N THR A 372 -8.74 20.55 -12.92
CA THR A 372 -9.12 21.18 -14.20
C THR A 372 -7.98 21.15 -15.21
N PRO A 373 -8.27 20.86 -16.49
CA PRO A 373 -7.29 20.96 -17.57
C PRO A 373 -6.69 22.37 -17.65
N LYS A 374 -7.54 23.38 -17.60
CA LYS A 374 -7.10 24.77 -17.70
C LYS A 374 -6.61 25.28 -16.35
N ILE A 375 -5.41 25.86 -16.36
CA ILE A 375 -4.80 26.55 -15.24
C ILE A 375 -5.59 27.85 -15.01
N ASN A 376 -5.97 28.10 -13.76
CA ASN A 376 -6.73 29.28 -13.37
C ASN A 376 -5.82 30.53 -13.22
N LYS A 377 -6.42 31.69 -12.91
CA LYS A 377 -5.71 33.00 -12.80
C LYS A 377 -4.66 33.03 -11.68
N ASP A 378 -4.80 32.16 -10.67
CA ASP A 378 -3.91 32.07 -9.51
C ASP A 378 -2.82 30.98 -9.69
N ALA A 379 -2.59 30.58 -10.96
CA ALA A 379 -1.67 29.51 -11.34
C ALA A 379 -1.97 28.17 -10.64
N GLY A 380 -3.24 27.93 -10.35
CA GLY A 380 -3.77 26.72 -9.74
C GLY A 380 -4.60 25.89 -10.72
N ARG A 381 -5.07 24.75 -10.25
CA ARG A 381 -6.07 23.92 -10.91
C ARG A 381 -7.22 23.67 -9.95
N ASP A 382 -8.44 23.96 -10.40
CA ASP A 382 -9.65 23.75 -9.62
C ASP A 382 -10.10 22.28 -9.67
N HIS A 383 -11.20 21.94 -9.00
CA HIS A 383 -11.75 20.59 -9.00
C HIS A 383 -12.22 20.14 -10.38
N TRP A 384 -12.02 18.86 -10.68
CA TRP A 384 -12.46 18.26 -11.93
C TRP A 384 -12.84 16.80 -11.77
N ALA A 385 -14.12 16.56 -11.48
CA ALA A 385 -14.65 15.21 -11.27
C ALA A 385 -14.69 14.30 -12.52
N PRO A 386 -14.75 14.81 -13.79
CA PRO A 386 -14.91 13.97 -14.96
C PRO A 386 -13.84 12.91 -15.18
N VAL A 387 -12.59 13.14 -14.70
CA VAL A 387 -11.51 12.15 -14.89
C VAL A 387 -10.38 12.36 -13.88
N GLN A 388 -9.76 11.26 -13.43
CA GLN A 388 -8.50 11.25 -12.70
C GLN A 388 -7.65 10.04 -13.09
N THR A 389 -6.44 9.96 -12.55
CA THR A 389 -5.55 8.80 -12.70
C THR A 389 -5.44 8.03 -11.39
N ALA A 390 -5.45 6.70 -11.47
CA ALA A 390 -5.07 5.80 -10.38
C ALA A 390 -3.80 5.02 -10.74
N LEU A 391 -2.93 4.77 -9.76
CA LEU A 391 -1.76 3.89 -9.88
C LEU A 391 -2.04 2.60 -9.13
N ILE A 392 -1.77 1.46 -9.79
CA ILE A 392 -1.95 0.11 -9.24
C ILE A 392 -0.62 -0.65 -9.34
N ALA A 393 -0.13 -1.18 -8.21
CA ALA A 393 1.10 -1.96 -8.17
C ALA A 393 0.92 -3.23 -7.33
N GLY A 394 1.73 -4.24 -7.58
CA GLY A 394 1.73 -5.48 -6.79
C GLY A 394 0.45 -6.30 -6.89
N GLY A 395 0.17 -7.13 -5.87
CA GLY A 395 -1.00 -8.03 -5.82
C GLY A 395 -0.99 -9.14 -6.87
N GLY A 396 0.10 -9.31 -7.63
CA GLY A 396 0.20 -10.23 -8.75
C GLY A 396 -0.55 -9.74 -10.01
N VAL A 397 -0.91 -8.44 -10.08
CA VAL A 397 -1.54 -7.88 -11.28
C VAL A 397 -0.52 -7.62 -12.38
N LYS A 398 -0.98 -7.55 -13.63
CA LYS A 398 -0.13 -7.12 -14.74
C LYS A 398 0.27 -5.67 -14.57
N THR A 399 1.57 -5.40 -14.70
CA THR A 399 2.17 -4.07 -14.52
C THR A 399 2.86 -3.60 -15.82
N GLY A 400 3.45 -2.42 -15.83
CA GLY A 400 4.14 -1.86 -16.99
C GLY A 400 3.19 -1.44 -18.11
N GLN A 401 1.97 -1.01 -17.82
CA GLN A 401 0.98 -0.62 -18.83
C GLN A 401 0.19 0.63 -18.40
N VAL A 402 -0.42 1.25 -19.39
CA VAL A 402 -1.40 2.33 -19.19
C VAL A 402 -2.76 1.85 -19.69
N ILE A 403 -3.78 1.92 -18.83
CA ILE A 403 -5.16 1.54 -19.13
C ILE A 403 -5.96 2.81 -19.36
N GLY A 404 -6.58 2.89 -20.54
CA GLY A 404 -7.32 4.05 -20.99
C GLY A 404 -6.45 5.27 -21.29
N SER A 405 -7.06 6.26 -21.87
CA SER A 405 -6.44 7.56 -22.19
C SER A 405 -7.44 8.69 -21.99
N THR A 406 -6.91 9.89 -21.80
CA THR A 406 -7.70 11.11 -21.81
C THR A 406 -7.59 11.84 -23.16
N ASP A 407 -8.43 12.84 -23.36
CA ASP A 407 -8.40 13.72 -24.52
C ASP A 407 -7.12 14.58 -24.56
N ALA A 408 -7.00 15.42 -25.60
CA ALA A 408 -5.84 16.28 -25.80
C ALA A 408 -5.62 17.32 -24.68
N SER A 409 -6.63 17.54 -23.86
CA SER A 409 -6.57 18.46 -22.70
C SER A 409 -6.38 17.75 -21.37
N ALA A 410 -6.41 16.41 -21.33
CA ALA A 410 -6.52 15.61 -20.13
C ALA A 410 -7.79 15.94 -19.30
N GLY A 411 -8.85 16.34 -19.98
CA GLY A 411 -10.10 16.77 -19.34
C GLY A 411 -11.13 15.66 -19.23
N TYR A 412 -11.18 14.75 -20.16
CA TYR A 412 -12.18 13.68 -20.23
C TYR A 412 -11.54 12.37 -20.67
N ALA A 413 -12.08 11.25 -20.24
CA ALA A 413 -11.68 9.95 -20.74
C ALA A 413 -11.99 9.85 -22.24
N ALA A 414 -10.97 9.56 -23.07
CA ALA A 414 -11.10 9.38 -24.51
C ALA A 414 -11.26 7.90 -24.87
N THR A 415 -10.55 7.01 -24.18
CA THR A 415 -10.66 5.56 -24.40
C THR A 415 -10.79 4.83 -23.07
N ARG A 416 -11.48 3.68 -23.09
CA ARG A 416 -11.57 2.76 -21.95
C ARG A 416 -11.88 3.48 -20.62
N PRO A 417 -13.01 4.18 -20.50
CA PRO A 417 -13.37 4.74 -19.20
C PRO A 417 -13.50 3.62 -18.15
N VAL A 418 -12.88 3.85 -16.99
CA VAL A 418 -12.92 2.97 -15.83
C VAL A 418 -13.69 3.67 -14.72
N HIS A 419 -14.83 3.13 -14.33
CA HIS A 419 -15.59 3.73 -13.23
C HIS A 419 -14.83 3.56 -11.91
N TYR A 420 -14.87 4.53 -11.00
CA TYR A 420 -14.14 4.44 -9.73
C TYR A 420 -14.52 3.17 -8.91
N ARG A 421 -15.75 2.67 -9.06
CA ARG A 421 -16.19 1.41 -8.46
C ARG A 421 -15.48 0.19 -9.05
N ASP A 422 -15.02 0.27 -10.29
CA ASP A 422 -14.26 -0.81 -10.94
C ASP A 422 -12.88 -0.97 -10.32
N VAL A 423 -12.28 0.13 -9.84
CA VAL A 423 -11.04 0.08 -9.07
C VAL A 423 -11.26 -0.67 -7.74
N LEU A 424 -12.36 -0.40 -7.03
CA LEU A 424 -12.71 -1.12 -5.81
C LEU A 424 -13.09 -2.59 -6.10
N ALA A 425 -13.81 -2.87 -7.18
CA ALA A 425 -14.10 -4.24 -7.62
C ALA A 425 -12.80 -5.01 -7.91
N THR A 426 -11.79 -4.33 -8.46
CA THR A 426 -10.43 -4.90 -8.68
C THR A 426 -9.76 -5.24 -7.36
N ILE A 427 -9.86 -4.38 -6.35
CA ILE A 427 -9.35 -4.66 -5.00
C ILE A 427 -10.00 -5.92 -4.44
N TYR A 428 -11.33 -6.01 -4.45
CA TYR A 428 -12.05 -7.18 -3.93
C TYR A 428 -11.67 -8.46 -4.67
N GLN A 429 -11.66 -8.44 -6.02
CA GLN A 429 -11.24 -9.60 -6.80
C GLN A 429 -9.80 -10.03 -6.49
N ASN A 430 -8.89 -9.07 -6.33
CA ASN A 430 -7.49 -9.36 -6.04
C ASN A 430 -7.31 -10.10 -4.71
N VAL A 431 -8.09 -9.73 -3.70
CA VAL A 431 -8.08 -10.43 -2.40
C VAL A 431 -8.98 -11.67 -2.35
N GLY A 432 -9.57 -12.06 -3.48
CA GLY A 432 -10.39 -13.28 -3.59
C GLY A 432 -11.82 -13.14 -3.07
N ILE A 433 -12.37 -11.93 -3.09
CA ILE A 433 -13.76 -11.63 -2.72
C ILE A 433 -14.54 -11.29 -4.00
N ASP A 434 -15.72 -11.94 -4.20
CA ASP A 434 -16.64 -11.53 -5.25
C ASP A 434 -17.25 -10.16 -4.92
N PRO A 435 -17.01 -9.11 -5.73
CA PRO A 435 -17.53 -7.77 -5.47
C PRO A 435 -19.06 -7.68 -5.49
N HIS A 436 -19.76 -8.67 -6.05
CA HIS A 436 -21.23 -8.71 -6.16
C HIS A 436 -21.91 -9.54 -5.09
N GLN A 437 -21.16 -10.21 -4.21
CA GLN A 437 -21.77 -10.97 -3.13
C GLN A 437 -22.45 -10.05 -2.10
N PHE A 438 -23.43 -10.62 -1.40
CA PHE A 438 -24.08 -9.97 -0.27
C PHE A 438 -23.42 -10.38 1.04
N VAL A 439 -23.30 -9.44 1.96
CA VAL A 439 -22.80 -9.65 3.32
C VAL A 439 -23.91 -9.25 4.31
N ARG A 440 -24.04 -9.96 5.42
CA ARG A 440 -25.02 -9.59 6.44
C ARG A 440 -24.46 -8.51 7.36
N ASP A 441 -25.26 -7.46 7.55
CA ASP A 441 -24.97 -6.37 8.48
C ASP A 441 -25.17 -6.79 9.96
N ALA A 442 -24.97 -5.88 10.91
CA ALA A 442 -25.14 -6.13 12.33
C ALA A 442 -26.59 -6.47 12.74
N ASN A 443 -27.58 -6.18 11.86
CA ASN A 443 -28.99 -6.49 12.05
C ASN A 443 -29.44 -7.68 11.19
N ASP A 444 -28.50 -8.50 10.70
CA ASP A 444 -28.71 -9.65 9.83
C ASP A 444 -29.35 -9.33 8.46
N ARG A 445 -29.31 -8.06 8.01
CA ARG A 445 -29.84 -7.64 6.72
C ARG A 445 -28.77 -7.83 5.63
N PRO A 446 -29.13 -8.36 4.44
CA PRO A 446 -28.19 -8.48 3.33
C PRO A 446 -27.87 -7.10 2.76
N ILE A 447 -26.57 -6.78 2.68
CA ILE A 447 -26.05 -5.57 2.01
C ILE A 447 -25.11 -5.99 0.89
N PRO A 448 -25.18 -5.38 -0.31
CA PRO A 448 -24.23 -5.65 -1.38
C PRO A 448 -22.88 -5.02 -1.03
N ILE A 449 -21.80 -5.68 -1.44
CA ILE A 449 -20.44 -5.10 -1.32
C ILE A 449 -20.33 -3.89 -2.24
N LEU A 450 -20.56 -4.06 -3.53
CA LEU A 450 -20.62 -3.00 -4.54
C LEU A 450 -21.91 -3.10 -5.36
N PRO A 451 -22.31 -2.05 -6.07
CA PRO A 451 -23.39 -2.11 -7.04
C PRO A 451 -23.11 -3.14 -8.15
N GLU A 452 -24.17 -3.68 -8.75
CA GLU A 452 -24.10 -4.73 -9.77
C GLU A 452 -23.37 -4.31 -11.06
N ASP A 453 -23.25 -3.03 -11.34
CA ASP A 453 -22.56 -2.47 -12.52
C ASP A 453 -21.04 -2.39 -12.35
N ALA A 454 -20.52 -2.47 -11.14
CA ALA A 454 -19.07 -2.46 -10.88
C ALA A 454 -18.38 -3.71 -11.48
N ARG A 455 -17.28 -3.53 -12.19
CA ARG A 455 -16.53 -4.63 -12.84
C ARG A 455 -15.05 -4.49 -12.56
N PRO A 456 -14.36 -5.55 -12.14
CA PRO A 456 -12.91 -5.52 -12.04
C PRO A 456 -12.24 -5.14 -13.35
N VAL A 457 -11.16 -4.39 -13.27
CA VAL A 457 -10.37 -3.96 -14.43
C VAL A 457 -9.61 -5.16 -14.98
N ARG A 458 -10.14 -5.79 -16.02
CA ARG A 458 -9.68 -7.09 -16.56
C ARG A 458 -8.25 -7.06 -17.09
N GLU A 459 -7.81 -5.92 -17.57
CA GLU A 459 -6.46 -5.72 -18.09
C GLU A 459 -5.36 -5.95 -17.04
N LEU A 460 -5.74 -5.88 -15.77
CA LEU A 460 -4.83 -6.12 -14.64
C LEU A 460 -4.66 -7.61 -14.27
N PHE A 461 -5.48 -8.51 -14.82
CA PHE A 461 -5.48 -9.95 -14.50
C PHE A 461 -5.05 -10.86 -15.65
#